data_b64f262960e7b5949a942f2a82383a12
#
_entry.id   b64f262960e7b5949a942f2a82383a12
#
_cell.length_a   1.000
_cell.length_b   1.000
_cell.length_c   1.000
_cell.angle_alpha   90.00
_cell.angle_beta   90.00
_cell.angle_gamma   90.00
#
_symmetry.space_group_name_H-M   'P 1'
#
loop_
_entity.id
_entity.type
_entity.pdbx_description
1 polymer ?
#
loop_
_entity_poly.entity_id
_entity_poly.type
_entity_poly.pdbx_seq_one_letter_code
_entity_poly.pdbx_strand_id
1 'polypeptide(L)'
;MKKFKILYIAAVASLLAACANEEDGIGNSSPVAATIQANISKTVTRATVGNTWSENDAIGVYASSGVITKEDNKKYITKNGDGTFEADGNDNVIYFKDNKKTTFSAYYPYSESLTDGKMDWIMSEVEEKQPCKADVLFASGATASKASPTVKFTDAEHRFKHCMSLVKFVIKPGIGIDQAENILLGIRLNDIYKTGKFNTKTGAIEPGQYRTSFPYTFNTSFDKESSVEVIMLPQSLENDMMEIEVDLQVGDEYNIEIDRKSGSAGMPRPI
;
A
#
# COMPACT_ATOMS: atom_id res chain seq x y z
N MET A 1 50.97 33.92 6.45
CA MET A 1 49.80 34.60 5.89
C MET A 1 48.98 33.63 5.07
N LYS A 2 47.87 33.11 5.61
CA LYS A 2 47.01 32.17 4.92
C LYS A 2 45.86 32.94 4.28
N LYS A 3 45.73 32.88 2.96
CA LYS A 3 44.65 33.52 2.21
C LYS A 3 43.41 32.67 2.26
N PHE A 4 42.33 33.13 2.89
CA PHE A 4 40.99 32.55 2.81
C PHE A 4 40.37 32.92 1.46
N LYS A 5 39.96 31.89 0.69
CA LYS A 5 39.11 32.07 -0.49
C LYS A 5 37.65 31.98 -0.03
N ILE A 6 36.96 33.08 -0.10
CA ILE A 6 35.53 33.17 0.14
C ILE A 6 34.83 32.74 -1.17
N LEU A 7 34.08 31.66 -1.11
CA LEU A 7 33.25 31.19 -2.21
C LEU A 7 31.87 31.87 -2.09
N TYR A 8 31.57 32.78 -3.02
CA TYR A 8 30.24 33.39 -3.14
C TYR A 8 29.32 32.41 -3.85
N ILE A 9 28.33 31.87 -3.13
CA ILE A 9 27.19 31.16 -3.71
C ILE A 9 26.14 32.24 -4.03
N ALA A 10 26.00 32.56 -5.31
CA ALA A 10 24.95 33.45 -5.79
C ALA A 10 23.65 32.64 -5.87
N ALA A 11 22.76 32.81 -4.89
CA ALA A 11 21.38 32.34 -4.97
C ALA A 11 20.60 33.24 -5.92
N VAL A 12 20.31 32.76 -7.11
CA VAL A 12 19.39 33.44 -8.05
C VAL A 12 17.97 33.14 -7.59
N ALA A 13 17.42 34.03 -6.79
CA ALA A 13 15.98 34.08 -6.52
C ALA A 13 15.31 34.80 -7.66
N SER A 14 14.71 34.07 -8.60
CA SER A 14 13.83 34.63 -9.62
C SER A 14 12.49 34.99 -8.99
N LEU A 15 12.36 36.23 -8.55
CA LEU A 15 11.08 36.85 -8.19
C LEU A 15 10.27 37.08 -9.49
N LEU A 16 9.33 36.23 -9.80
CA LEU A 16 8.27 36.54 -10.73
C LEU A 16 7.21 37.37 -9.99
N ALA A 17 7.35 38.66 -10.03
CA ALA A 17 6.29 39.59 -9.67
C ALA A 17 5.20 39.53 -10.73
N ALA A 18 4.12 38.82 -10.43
CA ALA A 18 2.88 38.89 -11.22
C ALA A 18 2.11 40.11 -10.73
N CYS A 19 2.03 41.14 -11.55
CA CYS A 19 1.11 42.26 -11.37
C CYS A 19 -0.33 41.73 -11.41
N ALA A 20 -1.08 41.94 -10.33
CA ALA A 20 -2.51 41.80 -10.32
C ALA A 20 -3.12 43.02 -11.06
N ASN A 21 -3.64 42.81 -12.24
CA ASN A 21 -4.67 43.69 -12.83
C ASN A 21 -6.00 42.96 -12.75
N GLU A 22 -6.87 43.45 -11.90
CA GLU A 22 -8.29 43.14 -11.96
C GLU A 22 -8.87 43.84 -13.22
N GLU A 23 -9.09 43.08 -14.27
CA GLU A 23 -10.04 43.42 -15.30
C GLU A 23 -10.89 42.17 -15.60
N ASP A 24 -12.21 42.32 -15.45
CA ASP A 24 -13.24 41.39 -15.90
C ASP A 24 -13.13 41.20 -17.44
N GLY A 25 -12.22 40.37 -17.83
CA GLY A 25 -12.03 39.90 -19.18
C GLY A 25 -12.07 38.38 -19.20
N ILE A 26 -12.78 37.77 -20.11
CA ILE A 26 -12.77 36.35 -20.44
C ILE A 26 -11.30 35.90 -20.61
N GLY A 27 -10.61 35.75 -19.52
CA GLY A 27 -9.20 35.43 -19.47
C GLY A 27 -9.01 33.97 -19.85
N ASN A 28 -8.37 33.78 -20.96
CA ASN A 28 -7.78 32.54 -21.42
C ASN A 28 -6.64 32.10 -20.45
N SER A 29 -7.00 31.79 -19.20
CA SER A 29 -6.01 31.37 -18.20
C SER A 29 -5.57 29.96 -18.55
N SER A 30 -4.30 29.82 -18.88
CA SER A 30 -3.65 28.52 -19.16
C SER A 30 -4.08 27.46 -18.16
N PRO A 31 -4.34 26.22 -18.61
CA PRO A 31 -4.67 25.14 -17.73
C PRO A 31 -3.53 24.92 -16.72
N VAL A 32 -3.89 24.74 -15.45
CA VAL A 32 -2.91 24.48 -14.37
C VAL A 32 -2.98 22.99 -14.02
N ALA A 33 -1.85 22.32 -14.13
CA ALA A 33 -1.71 20.89 -13.81
C ALA A 33 -1.65 20.65 -12.31
N ALA A 34 -2.27 19.58 -11.85
CA ALA A 34 -2.12 19.09 -10.48
C ALA A 34 -0.76 18.41 -10.29
N THR A 35 -0.09 18.71 -9.17
CA THR A 35 1.06 17.98 -8.65
C THR A 35 0.65 17.24 -7.39
N ILE A 36 1.31 16.12 -7.07
CA ILE A 36 0.91 15.30 -5.93
C ILE A 36 2.10 15.08 -5.00
N GLN A 37 1.85 15.24 -3.70
CA GLN A 37 2.75 14.85 -2.63
C GLN A 37 2.04 13.82 -1.75
N ALA A 38 2.70 12.70 -1.47
CA ALA A 38 2.08 11.60 -0.75
C ALA A 38 3.05 10.92 0.22
N ASN A 39 2.54 10.63 1.41
CA ASN A 39 3.21 9.83 2.43
C ASN A 39 2.38 8.58 2.75
N ILE A 40 3.05 7.53 3.20
CA ILE A 40 2.42 6.31 3.68
C ILE A 40 2.26 6.38 5.20
N SER A 41 1.14 5.88 5.72
CA SER A 41 0.90 5.78 7.16
C SER A 41 1.88 4.79 7.79
N LYS A 42 2.62 5.24 8.79
CA LYS A 42 3.44 4.35 9.61
C LYS A 42 2.53 3.63 10.60
N THR A 43 2.30 2.34 10.39
CA THR A 43 1.66 1.51 11.40
C THR A 43 2.71 1.04 12.42
N VAL A 44 2.37 1.15 13.71
CA VAL A 44 3.28 0.85 14.84
C VAL A 44 3.72 -0.62 14.86
N THR A 45 3.00 -1.50 14.17
CA THR A 45 3.22 -2.95 14.14
C THR A 45 3.99 -3.44 12.91
N ARG A 46 4.20 -2.59 11.88
CA ARG A 46 4.95 -2.97 10.68
C ARG A 46 6.37 -2.44 10.80
N ALA A 47 7.29 -3.31 11.16
CA ALA A 47 8.62 -2.89 11.56
C ALA A 47 9.46 -2.23 10.46
N THR A 48 9.24 -2.47 9.15
CA THR A 48 10.11 -1.88 8.11
C THR A 48 9.58 -1.94 6.67
N VAL A 49 8.52 -2.67 6.35
CA VAL A 49 8.12 -2.92 4.96
C VAL A 49 6.92 -2.07 4.57
N GLY A 50 7.04 -1.32 3.46
CA GLY A 50 5.91 -0.60 2.85
C GLY A 50 5.59 0.78 3.46
N ASN A 51 6.46 1.36 4.27
CA ASN A 51 6.25 2.70 4.87
C ASN A 51 6.88 3.85 4.08
N THR A 52 7.57 3.53 2.99
CA THR A 52 8.23 4.49 2.10
C THR A 52 7.99 4.10 0.66
N TRP A 53 7.92 5.08 -0.20
CA TRP A 53 7.85 4.88 -1.64
C TRP A 53 9.18 4.37 -2.17
N SER A 54 9.12 3.56 -3.22
CA SER A 54 10.26 3.14 -4.01
C SER A 54 10.34 3.94 -5.31
N GLU A 55 11.51 3.96 -5.90
CA GLU A 55 11.70 4.55 -7.22
C GLU A 55 10.75 3.90 -8.25
N ASN A 56 10.09 4.75 -9.03
CA ASN A 56 9.10 4.37 -10.04
C ASN A 56 7.80 3.74 -9.51
N ASP A 57 7.52 3.86 -8.21
CA ASP A 57 6.19 3.51 -7.72
C ASP A 57 5.11 4.35 -8.42
N ALA A 58 4.02 3.69 -8.79
CA ALA A 58 2.91 4.31 -9.51
C ALA A 58 1.60 4.22 -8.74
N ILE A 59 0.86 5.33 -8.71
CA ILE A 59 -0.46 5.44 -8.09
C ILE A 59 -1.52 5.75 -9.14
N GLY A 60 -2.74 5.26 -8.92
CA GLY A 60 -3.92 5.66 -9.69
C GLY A 60 -4.66 6.78 -8.98
N VAL A 61 -4.95 7.86 -9.68
CA VAL A 61 -5.51 9.08 -9.10
C VAL A 61 -6.88 9.37 -9.69
N TYR A 62 -7.80 9.74 -8.82
CA TYR A 62 -9.14 10.21 -9.15
C TYR A 62 -9.31 11.64 -8.67
N ALA A 63 -10.00 12.44 -9.49
CA ALA A 63 -10.31 13.83 -9.14
C ALA A 63 -11.77 14.16 -9.45
N SER A 64 -12.42 14.91 -8.57
CA SER A 64 -13.81 15.34 -8.74
C SER A 64 -14.03 16.74 -8.17
N SER A 65 -14.64 17.63 -8.97
CA SER A 65 -15.08 18.96 -8.56
C SER A 65 -16.57 19.13 -8.89
N GLY A 66 -17.46 18.47 -8.16
CA GLY A 66 -18.88 18.46 -8.45
C GLY A 66 -19.22 17.65 -9.70
N VAL A 67 -20.26 18.08 -10.44
CA VAL A 67 -20.82 17.30 -11.57
C VAL A 67 -19.99 17.41 -12.85
N ILE A 68 -19.15 18.44 -12.97
CA ILE A 68 -18.60 18.87 -14.28
C ILE A 68 -17.16 18.36 -14.50
N THR A 69 -16.39 18.13 -13.42
CA THR A 69 -15.00 17.68 -13.55
C THR A 69 -14.85 16.33 -12.88
N LYS A 70 -14.56 15.32 -13.68
CA LYS A 70 -14.28 13.98 -13.20
C LYS A 70 -13.11 13.41 -13.99
N GLU A 71 -12.04 13.10 -13.29
CA GLU A 71 -10.89 12.40 -13.86
C GLU A 71 -10.78 11.04 -13.18
N ASP A 72 -10.70 10.00 -13.98
CA ASP A 72 -10.70 8.61 -13.52
C ASP A 72 -9.34 7.94 -13.81
N ASN A 73 -8.80 7.28 -12.82
CA ASN A 73 -7.64 6.38 -12.91
C ASN A 73 -6.43 6.96 -13.66
N LYS A 74 -6.05 8.18 -13.35
CA LYS A 74 -4.87 8.82 -13.94
C LYS A 74 -3.60 8.29 -13.28
N LYS A 75 -2.63 7.87 -14.08
CA LYS A 75 -1.36 7.31 -13.60
C LYS A 75 -0.38 8.41 -13.23
N TYR A 76 0.08 8.38 -11.99
CA TYR A 76 1.15 9.24 -11.48
C TYR A 76 2.29 8.38 -10.94
N ILE A 77 3.53 8.79 -11.16
CA ILE A 77 4.73 8.06 -10.75
C ILE A 77 5.64 8.94 -9.88
N THR A 78 6.30 8.33 -8.90
CA THR A 78 7.40 8.96 -8.16
C THR A 78 8.73 8.47 -8.71
N LYS A 79 9.47 9.35 -9.36
CA LYS A 79 10.75 8.98 -10.01
C LYS A 79 11.85 8.62 -9.00
N ASN A 80 11.83 9.25 -7.84
CA ASN A 80 12.89 9.11 -6.83
C ASN A 80 12.43 8.37 -5.57
N GLY A 81 11.18 7.94 -5.49
CA GLY A 81 10.62 7.36 -4.26
C GLY A 81 10.51 8.34 -3.10
N ASP A 82 10.51 9.64 -3.36
CA ASP A 82 10.50 10.71 -2.35
C ASP A 82 9.08 11.16 -1.95
N GLY A 83 8.05 10.55 -2.56
CA GLY A 83 6.65 10.91 -2.33
C GLY A 83 6.16 12.09 -3.18
N THR A 84 6.98 12.61 -4.08
CA THR A 84 6.55 13.55 -5.11
C THR A 84 6.17 12.78 -6.37
N PHE A 85 4.94 12.96 -6.83
CA PHE A 85 4.39 12.23 -7.97
C PHE A 85 4.09 13.18 -9.13
N GLU A 86 4.48 12.77 -10.33
CA GLU A 86 4.22 13.45 -11.60
C GLU A 86 3.36 12.55 -12.50
N ALA A 87 2.54 13.15 -13.36
CA ALA A 87 1.74 12.41 -14.34
C ALA A 87 2.65 11.58 -15.27
N ASP A 88 2.31 10.33 -15.50
CA ASP A 88 3.00 9.45 -16.43
C ASP A 88 2.52 9.70 -17.86
N GLY A 89 3.06 10.73 -18.49
CA GLY A 89 2.67 11.19 -19.81
C GLY A 89 1.51 12.17 -19.81
N ASN A 90 1.30 12.82 -20.96
CA ASN A 90 0.35 13.94 -21.11
C ASN A 90 -1.10 13.53 -20.88
N ASP A 91 -1.48 12.30 -21.20
CA ASP A 91 -2.86 11.80 -21.08
C ASP A 91 -3.27 11.57 -19.62
N ASN A 92 -2.28 11.52 -18.71
CA ASN A 92 -2.50 11.35 -17.28
C ASN A 92 -2.51 12.67 -16.51
N VAL A 93 -2.22 13.80 -17.16
CA VAL A 93 -2.20 15.09 -16.47
C VAL A 93 -3.63 15.52 -16.10
N ILE A 94 -3.85 15.75 -14.82
CA ILE A 94 -5.09 16.31 -14.30
C ILE A 94 -4.96 17.84 -14.31
N TYR A 95 -5.85 18.52 -15.05
CA TYR A 95 -5.90 19.97 -15.13
C TYR A 95 -7.09 20.53 -14.35
N PHE A 96 -6.86 21.58 -13.57
CA PHE A 96 -7.94 22.36 -12.97
C PHE A 96 -8.67 23.16 -14.04
N LYS A 97 -9.94 22.84 -14.25
CA LYS A 97 -10.82 23.45 -15.28
C LYS A 97 -11.50 24.73 -14.79
N ASP A 98 -11.64 24.87 -13.50
CA ASP A 98 -12.25 26.03 -12.84
C ASP A 98 -11.49 26.41 -11.54
N ASN A 99 -11.98 27.45 -10.85
CA ASN A 99 -11.39 27.90 -9.59
C ASN A 99 -11.94 27.19 -8.35
N LYS A 100 -12.79 26.16 -8.53
CA LYS A 100 -13.38 25.42 -7.41
C LYS A 100 -12.38 24.44 -6.81
N LYS A 101 -12.63 24.10 -5.56
CA LYS A 101 -11.90 23.00 -4.92
C LYS A 101 -12.24 21.69 -5.61
N THR A 102 -11.20 20.95 -5.94
CA THR A 102 -11.27 19.58 -6.46
C THR A 102 -10.85 18.63 -5.37
N THR A 103 -11.62 17.58 -5.14
CA THR A 103 -11.34 16.53 -4.19
C THR A 103 -10.66 15.39 -4.91
N PHE A 104 -9.63 14.81 -4.27
CA PHE A 104 -8.81 13.74 -4.81
C PHE A 104 -8.88 12.49 -3.94
N SER A 105 -8.83 11.34 -4.59
CA SER A 105 -8.47 10.07 -3.98
C SER A 105 -7.42 9.37 -4.83
N ALA A 106 -6.67 8.46 -4.21
CA ALA A 106 -5.63 7.73 -4.91
C ALA A 106 -5.43 6.34 -4.29
N TYR A 107 -4.90 5.43 -5.08
CA TYR A 107 -4.60 4.07 -4.65
C TYR A 107 -3.23 3.59 -5.19
N TYR A 108 -2.67 2.61 -4.54
CA TYR A 108 -1.42 1.93 -4.91
C TYR A 108 -1.58 0.41 -4.75
N PRO A 109 -0.99 -0.41 -5.62
CA PRO A 109 -0.28 -0.05 -6.85
C PRO A 109 -1.24 0.34 -7.99
N TYR A 110 -0.79 1.18 -8.91
CA TYR A 110 -1.56 1.50 -10.11
C TYR A 110 -1.87 0.25 -10.92
N SER A 111 -3.10 0.16 -11.41
CA SER A 111 -3.52 -0.85 -12.37
C SER A 111 -4.19 -0.19 -13.57
N GLU A 112 -3.78 -0.56 -14.75
CA GLU A 112 -4.43 -0.15 -16.00
C GLU A 112 -5.72 -0.94 -16.23
N SER A 113 -5.73 -2.22 -15.79
CA SER A 113 -6.83 -3.15 -15.97
C SER A 113 -7.76 -3.16 -14.76
N LEU A 114 -8.82 -2.34 -14.81
CA LEU A 114 -9.86 -2.30 -13.81
C LEU A 114 -11.18 -2.78 -14.40
N THR A 115 -11.93 -3.58 -13.64
CA THR A 115 -13.31 -3.94 -13.96
C THR A 115 -14.25 -3.19 -13.01
N ASP A 116 -15.05 -2.29 -13.55
CA ASP A 116 -15.96 -1.44 -12.76
C ASP A 116 -15.27 -0.64 -11.63
N GLY A 117 -14.03 -0.20 -11.89
CA GLY A 117 -13.21 0.51 -10.91
C GLY A 117 -12.68 -0.38 -9.79
N LYS A 118 -12.68 -1.68 -9.99
CA LYS A 118 -12.14 -2.66 -9.05
C LYS A 118 -10.93 -3.37 -9.63
N MET A 119 -9.93 -3.59 -8.80
CA MET A 119 -8.75 -4.38 -9.08
C MET A 119 -8.91 -5.76 -8.43
N ASP A 120 -8.65 -6.81 -9.19
CA ASP A 120 -8.58 -8.16 -8.64
C ASP A 120 -7.32 -8.30 -7.77
N TRP A 121 -7.49 -8.90 -6.62
CA TRP A 121 -6.41 -9.20 -5.70
C TRP A 121 -6.36 -10.69 -5.42
N ILE A 122 -5.15 -11.23 -5.43
CA ILE A 122 -4.90 -12.62 -5.09
C ILE A 122 -3.74 -12.71 -4.12
N MET A 123 -3.93 -13.47 -3.05
CA MET A 123 -2.86 -13.85 -2.16
C MET A 123 -1.91 -14.77 -2.92
N SER A 124 -0.71 -14.32 -3.17
CA SER A 124 0.35 -15.13 -3.76
C SER A 124 1.30 -15.58 -2.67
N GLU A 125 1.99 -16.70 -2.91
CA GLU A 125 3.22 -16.97 -2.20
C GLU A 125 4.15 -15.81 -2.50
N VAL A 126 4.29 -14.94 -1.55
CA VAL A 126 5.17 -13.80 -1.72
C VAL A 126 6.56 -14.37 -1.79
N GLU A 127 7.22 -14.16 -2.91
CA GLU A 127 8.67 -14.34 -2.95
C GLU A 127 9.22 -13.65 -1.71
N GLU A 128 9.91 -14.37 -0.86
CA GLU A 128 10.44 -13.99 0.48
C GLU A 128 11.05 -12.58 0.55
N LYS A 129 11.30 -11.97 -0.59
CA LYS A 129 12.04 -10.72 -0.76
C LYS A 129 11.18 -9.48 -1.03
N GLN A 130 9.86 -9.59 -1.28
CA GLN A 130 9.02 -8.43 -1.58
C GLN A 130 7.58 -8.53 -1.04
N PRO A 131 7.38 -8.59 0.28
CA PRO A 131 6.02 -8.61 0.85
C PRO A 131 5.19 -7.36 0.52
N CYS A 132 5.82 -6.26 0.15
CA CYS A 132 5.15 -5.00 -0.17
C CYS A 132 4.32 -5.03 -1.46
N LYS A 133 4.58 -5.92 -2.42
CA LYS A 133 3.82 -5.96 -3.69
C LYS A 133 2.38 -6.47 -3.53
N ALA A 134 2.09 -7.24 -2.48
CA ALA A 134 0.74 -7.70 -2.18
C ALA A 134 -0.07 -6.67 -1.38
N ASP A 135 0.56 -5.62 -0.88
CA ASP A 135 -0.11 -4.60 -0.08
C ASP A 135 -0.79 -3.57 -0.98
N VAL A 136 -2.02 -3.25 -0.65
CA VAL A 136 -2.79 -2.22 -1.35
C VAL A 136 -2.99 -1.04 -0.43
N LEU A 137 -2.72 0.16 -0.94
CA LEU A 137 -2.84 1.40 -0.18
C LEU A 137 -3.96 2.27 -0.77
N PHE A 138 -4.61 3.03 0.09
CA PHE A 138 -5.64 3.99 -0.30
C PHE A 138 -5.52 5.30 0.46
N ALA A 139 -5.79 6.40 -0.26
CA ALA A 139 -5.83 7.76 0.28
C ALA A 139 -7.02 8.51 -0.30
N SER A 140 -7.68 9.37 0.48
CA SER A 140 -8.83 10.14 0.01
C SER A 140 -9.00 11.45 0.75
N GLY A 141 -9.84 12.33 0.21
CA GLY A 141 -10.27 13.56 0.85
C GLY A 141 -9.32 14.76 0.69
N ALA A 142 -8.12 14.56 0.15
CA ALA A 142 -7.22 15.67 -0.14
C ALA A 142 -7.86 16.63 -1.15
N THR A 143 -7.68 17.93 -0.95
CA THR A 143 -8.24 18.95 -1.85
C THR A 143 -7.16 19.86 -2.41
N ALA A 144 -7.33 20.28 -3.66
CA ALA A 144 -6.50 21.28 -4.32
C ALA A 144 -7.36 22.18 -5.21
N SER A 145 -6.79 23.24 -5.75
CA SER A 145 -7.46 24.16 -6.65
C SER A 145 -6.48 24.78 -7.64
N LYS A 146 -6.97 25.49 -8.64
CA LYS A 146 -6.13 26.19 -9.60
C LYS A 146 -5.14 27.15 -8.95
N ALA A 147 -5.55 27.82 -7.87
CA ALA A 147 -4.70 28.75 -7.11
C ALA A 147 -3.67 28.04 -6.20
N SER A 148 -3.94 26.76 -5.84
CA SER A 148 -3.05 25.95 -5.01
C SER A 148 -3.06 24.52 -5.57
N PRO A 149 -2.26 24.24 -6.62
CA PRO A 149 -2.41 23.04 -7.44
C PRO A 149 -1.76 21.79 -6.87
N THR A 150 -1.10 21.87 -5.72
CA THR A 150 -0.48 20.71 -5.08
C THR A 150 -1.48 19.96 -4.22
N VAL A 151 -1.78 18.73 -4.61
CA VAL A 151 -2.57 17.77 -3.84
C VAL A 151 -1.67 17.17 -2.76
N LYS A 152 -2.09 17.22 -1.50
CA LYS A 152 -1.31 16.72 -0.37
C LYS A 152 -1.98 15.54 0.31
N PHE A 153 -1.48 14.34 0.04
CA PHE A 153 -1.77 13.12 0.80
C PHE A 153 -0.69 12.91 1.88
N THR A 154 -0.42 13.92 2.71
CA THR A 154 0.74 13.91 3.62
C THR A 154 0.39 13.98 5.10
N ASP A 155 -0.76 14.53 5.47
CA ASP A 155 -1.22 14.59 6.85
C ASP A 155 -1.84 13.28 7.33
N ALA A 156 -2.17 13.20 8.62
CA ALA A 156 -2.67 11.97 9.23
C ALA A 156 -4.02 11.50 8.68
N GLU A 157 -4.83 12.41 8.19
CA GLU A 157 -6.18 12.14 7.69
C GLU A 157 -6.13 11.63 6.24
N HIS A 158 -5.34 12.29 5.39
CA HIS A 158 -5.35 12.11 3.95
C HIS A 158 -4.23 11.21 3.41
N ARG A 159 -3.18 10.86 4.21
CA ARG A 159 -2.09 10.00 3.76
C ARG A 159 -2.55 8.59 3.37
N PHE A 160 -1.79 7.92 2.56
CA PHE A 160 -2.04 6.54 2.19
C PHE A 160 -2.06 5.62 3.41
N LYS A 161 -3.11 4.81 3.50
CA LYS A 161 -3.31 3.81 4.55
C LYS A 161 -3.28 2.43 3.93
N HIS A 162 -2.72 1.46 4.67
CA HIS A 162 -2.73 0.08 4.27
C HIS A 162 -4.14 -0.49 4.32
N CYS A 163 -4.55 -1.14 3.25
CA CYS A 163 -5.87 -1.77 3.13
C CYS A 163 -5.84 -3.27 3.44
N MET A 164 -4.66 -3.89 3.43
CA MET A 164 -4.47 -5.30 3.74
C MET A 164 -4.01 -5.50 5.18
N SER A 165 -4.20 -6.71 5.71
CA SER A 165 -3.73 -7.11 7.03
C SER A 165 -2.39 -7.82 6.92
N LEU A 166 -1.37 -7.37 7.66
CA LEU A 166 -0.13 -8.08 7.83
C LEU A 166 -0.24 -8.98 9.07
N VAL A 167 -0.07 -10.28 8.88
CA VAL A 167 -0.09 -11.27 9.96
C VAL A 167 1.29 -11.92 10.05
N LYS A 168 1.86 -11.92 11.26
CA LYS A 168 3.11 -12.62 11.55
C LYS A 168 2.81 -13.90 12.31
N PHE A 169 3.15 -15.03 11.69
CA PHE A 169 3.13 -16.33 12.36
C PHE A 169 4.51 -16.60 12.97
N VAL A 170 4.52 -16.96 14.23
CA VAL A 170 5.73 -17.33 14.95
C VAL A 170 5.56 -18.75 15.46
N ILE A 171 6.37 -19.67 14.93
CA ILE A 171 6.31 -21.08 15.22
C ILE A 171 7.51 -21.42 16.11
N LYS A 172 7.25 -22.02 17.27
CA LYS A 172 8.26 -22.38 18.24
C LYS A 172 8.23 -23.89 18.51
N PRO A 173 9.39 -24.56 18.55
CA PRO A 173 9.44 -25.95 18.97
C PRO A 173 8.97 -26.10 20.41
N GLY A 174 8.16 -27.13 20.66
CA GLY A 174 7.82 -27.55 22.01
C GLY A 174 8.87 -28.47 22.59
N ILE A 175 8.74 -28.77 23.89
CA ILE A 175 9.63 -29.69 24.58
C ILE A 175 9.60 -31.07 23.90
N GLY A 176 10.76 -31.58 23.54
CA GLY A 176 10.93 -32.88 22.88
C GLY A 176 10.89 -32.82 21.33
N ILE A 177 10.57 -31.65 20.76
CA ILE A 177 10.60 -31.41 19.30
C ILE A 177 11.74 -30.47 18.92
N ASP A 178 12.43 -29.91 19.91
CA ASP A 178 13.52 -28.93 19.78
C ASP A 178 14.88 -29.58 19.44
N GLN A 179 14.86 -30.60 18.58
CA GLN A 179 16.05 -31.33 18.14
C GLN A 179 16.48 -30.84 16.76
N ALA A 180 17.77 -30.80 16.51
CA ALA A 180 18.35 -30.28 15.27
C ALA A 180 17.99 -31.13 14.02
N GLU A 181 17.69 -32.40 14.20
CA GLU A 181 17.24 -33.33 13.17
C GLU A 181 15.78 -33.14 12.77
N ASN A 182 15.00 -32.41 13.56
CA ASN A 182 13.62 -32.09 13.20
C ASN A 182 13.59 -30.93 12.20
N ILE A 183 12.73 -31.03 11.22
CA ILE A 183 12.61 -30.03 10.15
C ILE A 183 11.19 -29.48 10.15
N LEU A 184 11.08 -28.14 10.25
CA LEU A 184 9.83 -27.44 9.93
C LEU A 184 9.71 -27.39 8.41
N LEU A 185 8.81 -28.18 7.84
CA LEU A 185 8.57 -28.23 6.40
C LEU A 185 7.76 -27.02 5.95
N GLY A 186 6.68 -26.70 6.68
CA GLY A 186 5.81 -25.60 6.30
C GLY A 186 4.67 -25.35 7.28
N ILE A 187 3.83 -24.42 6.89
CA ILE A 187 2.49 -24.23 7.47
C ILE A 187 1.46 -24.19 6.35
N ARG A 188 0.22 -24.53 6.67
CA ARG A 188 -0.92 -24.36 5.80
C ARG A 188 -2.00 -23.58 6.54
N LEU A 189 -2.43 -22.46 5.96
CA LEU A 189 -3.54 -21.67 6.44
C LEU A 189 -4.80 -22.17 5.74
N ASN A 190 -5.71 -22.80 6.45
CA ASN A 190 -6.96 -23.32 5.90
C ASN A 190 -8.11 -22.35 6.17
N ASP A 191 -9.14 -22.45 5.35
CA ASP A 191 -10.40 -21.72 5.48
C ASP A 191 -10.26 -20.20 5.46
N ILE A 192 -9.42 -19.69 4.54
CA ILE A 192 -9.20 -18.27 4.32
C ILE A 192 -9.67 -17.80 2.95
N TYR A 193 -10.05 -16.52 2.83
CA TYR A 193 -10.24 -15.88 1.54
C TYR A 193 -8.88 -15.53 0.93
N LYS A 194 -8.53 -16.24 -0.12
CA LYS A 194 -7.26 -16.07 -0.85
C LYS A 194 -7.38 -15.07 -2.00
N THR A 195 -8.60 -14.78 -2.43
CA THR A 195 -8.89 -13.84 -3.51
C THR A 195 -9.87 -12.78 -3.06
N GLY A 196 -9.88 -11.65 -3.74
CA GLY A 196 -10.84 -10.58 -3.48
C GLY A 196 -10.77 -9.48 -4.53
N LYS A 197 -11.58 -8.46 -4.33
CA LYS A 197 -11.59 -7.25 -5.16
C LYS A 197 -11.35 -6.02 -4.31
N PHE A 198 -10.47 -5.17 -4.77
CA PHE A 198 -10.21 -3.88 -4.18
C PHE A 198 -10.88 -2.78 -5.01
N ASN A 199 -11.77 -2.01 -4.41
CA ASN A 199 -12.39 -0.85 -5.05
C ASN A 199 -11.44 0.35 -5.00
N THR A 200 -10.89 0.71 -6.13
CA THR A 200 -9.85 1.75 -6.25
C THR A 200 -10.38 3.17 -5.99
N LYS A 201 -11.70 3.37 -6.02
CA LYS A 201 -12.34 4.67 -5.75
C LYS A 201 -12.68 4.90 -4.29
N THR A 202 -12.94 3.82 -3.54
CA THR A 202 -13.44 3.89 -2.17
C THR A 202 -12.49 3.28 -1.14
N GLY A 203 -11.50 2.49 -1.58
CA GLY A 203 -10.62 1.73 -0.70
C GLY A 203 -11.28 0.49 -0.08
N ALA A 204 -12.53 0.18 -0.45
CA ALA A 204 -13.23 -0.98 0.07
C ALA A 204 -12.69 -2.29 -0.51
N ILE A 205 -12.68 -3.32 0.33
CA ILE A 205 -12.26 -4.67 -0.03
C ILE A 205 -13.47 -5.59 0.04
N GLU A 206 -13.65 -6.39 -1.00
CA GLU A 206 -14.64 -7.44 -1.09
C GLU A 206 -13.92 -8.78 -1.15
N PRO A 207 -14.13 -9.69 -0.19
CA PRO A 207 -13.54 -11.03 -0.25
C PRO A 207 -14.13 -11.81 -1.42
N GLY A 208 -13.39 -12.81 -1.89
CA GLY A 208 -13.84 -13.73 -2.94
C GLY A 208 -14.99 -14.62 -2.49
N GLN A 209 -15.48 -15.43 -3.40
CA GLN A 209 -16.65 -16.29 -3.14
C GLN A 209 -16.34 -17.50 -2.27
N TYR A 210 -15.10 -17.99 -2.32
CA TYR A 210 -14.72 -19.25 -1.68
C TYR A 210 -13.52 -19.07 -0.78
N ARG A 211 -13.56 -19.75 0.35
CA ARG A 211 -12.40 -19.93 1.21
C ARG A 211 -11.60 -21.13 0.72
N THR A 212 -10.30 -21.11 0.94
CA THR A 212 -9.35 -22.11 0.45
C THR A 212 -8.13 -22.19 1.35
N SER A 213 -7.21 -23.07 1.02
CA SER A 213 -5.94 -23.23 1.73
C SER A 213 -4.82 -22.44 1.07
N PHE A 214 -3.89 -21.98 1.89
CA PHE A 214 -2.65 -21.33 1.46
C PHE A 214 -1.46 -22.00 2.15
N PRO A 215 -0.66 -22.78 1.43
CA PRO A 215 0.57 -23.39 1.97
C PRO A 215 1.70 -22.38 1.97
N TYR A 216 2.59 -22.49 2.95
CA TYR A 216 3.86 -21.79 3.01
C TYR A 216 4.97 -22.77 3.40
N THR A 217 6.06 -22.79 2.64
CA THR A 217 7.17 -23.73 2.83
C THR A 217 8.32 -23.07 3.58
N PHE A 218 8.77 -23.67 4.66
CA PHE A 218 9.96 -23.25 5.40
C PHE A 218 11.18 -24.08 5.03
N ASN A 219 11.08 -25.40 5.17
CA ASN A 219 12.16 -26.36 4.96
C ASN A 219 13.45 -26.00 5.74
N THR A 220 13.32 -25.81 7.04
CA THR A 220 14.39 -25.38 7.93
C THR A 220 14.46 -26.25 9.20
N SER A 221 15.65 -26.37 9.81
CA SER A 221 15.79 -27.02 11.12
C SER A 221 14.85 -26.39 12.14
N PHE A 222 14.21 -27.23 12.97
CA PHE A 222 13.23 -26.78 13.96
C PHE A 222 13.79 -26.82 15.40
N ASP A 223 15.04 -26.50 15.54
CA ASP A 223 15.74 -26.36 16.86
C ASP A 223 15.48 -24.99 17.49
N LYS A 224 14.90 -24.05 16.77
CA LYS A 224 14.62 -22.67 17.20
C LYS A 224 13.34 -22.11 16.58
N GLU A 225 12.97 -20.92 17.04
CA GLU A 225 11.83 -20.17 16.51
C GLU A 225 11.99 -19.87 15.01
N SER A 226 10.93 -20.11 14.27
CA SER A 226 10.76 -19.70 12.87
C SER A 226 9.58 -18.73 12.73
N SER A 227 9.64 -17.81 11.80
CA SER A 227 8.53 -16.91 11.58
C SER A 227 8.34 -16.55 10.11
N VAL A 228 7.08 -16.28 9.75
CA VAL A 228 6.69 -15.79 8.43
C VAL A 228 5.71 -14.64 8.56
N GLU A 229 5.82 -13.66 7.68
CA GLU A 229 4.88 -12.56 7.56
C GLU A 229 4.06 -12.73 6.28
N VAL A 230 2.74 -12.66 6.42
CA VAL A 230 1.79 -12.87 5.33
C VAL A 230 0.86 -11.67 5.22
N ILE A 231 0.71 -11.12 4.02
CA ILE A 231 -0.29 -10.09 3.74
C ILE A 231 -1.57 -10.78 3.29
N MET A 232 -2.65 -10.49 4.00
CA MET A 232 -3.95 -11.12 3.80
C MET A 232 -5.04 -10.07 3.60
N LEU A 233 -6.13 -10.46 2.95
CA LEU A 233 -7.37 -9.68 2.96
C LEU A 233 -7.87 -9.52 4.41
N PRO A 234 -8.34 -8.33 4.79
CA PRO A 234 -9.13 -8.19 6.00
C PRO A 234 -10.36 -9.09 5.92
N GLN A 235 -10.49 -9.99 6.86
CA GLN A 235 -11.61 -10.94 6.92
C GLN A 235 -12.01 -11.20 8.36
N SER A 236 -13.33 -11.44 8.58
CA SER A 236 -13.82 -11.86 9.88
C SER A 236 -13.53 -13.35 10.07
N LEU A 237 -13.02 -13.69 11.23
CA LEU A 237 -12.82 -15.07 11.68
C LEU A 237 -13.87 -15.46 12.73
N GLU A 238 -14.97 -14.69 12.84
CA GLU A 238 -16.07 -15.02 13.74
C GLU A 238 -16.77 -16.29 13.26
N ASN A 239 -16.87 -17.27 14.15
CA ASN A 239 -17.50 -18.59 14.00
C ASN A 239 -16.79 -19.63 13.14
N ASP A 240 -15.88 -19.22 12.23
CA ASP A 240 -15.10 -20.16 11.41
C ASP A 240 -13.63 -19.81 11.61
N MET A 241 -13.01 -20.50 12.54
CA MET A 241 -11.60 -20.23 12.86
C MET A 241 -10.72 -20.68 11.70
N MET A 242 -9.83 -19.77 11.28
CA MET A 242 -8.72 -20.15 10.41
C MET A 242 -7.96 -21.30 11.08
N GLU A 243 -7.86 -22.42 10.40
CA GLU A 243 -7.08 -23.55 10.84
C GLU A 243 -5.64 -23.38 10.36
N ILE A 244 -4.69 -23.61 11.26
CA ILE A 244 -3.27 -23.60 10.93
C ILE A 244 -2.74 -25.01 11.12
N GLU A 245 -2.36 -25.64 10.01
CA GLU A 245 -1.60 -26.88 10.03
C GLU A 245 -0.11 -26.54 10.02
N VAL A 246 0.68 -27.28 10.79
CA VAL A 246 2.13 -27.17 10.81
C VAL A 246 2.71 -28.50 10.35
N ASP A 247 3.44 -28.45 9.24
CA ASP A 247 4.06 -29.64 8.64
C ASP A 247 5.48 -29.80 9.23
N LEU A 248 5.69 -30.91 9.97
CA LEU A 248 6.97 -31.23 10.59
C LEU A 248 7.48 -32.59 10.12
N GLN A 249 8.79 -32.67 9.90
CA GLN A 249 9.51 -33.96 9.83
C GLN A 249 10.27 -34.15 11.13
N VAL A 250 10.00 -35.26 11.82
CA VAL A 250 10.63 -35.63 13.06
C VAL A 250 11.53 -36.85 12.83
N GLY A 251 12.84 -36.64 12.85
CA GLY A 251 13.80 -37.67 12.46
C GLY A 251 13.51 -38.23 11.08
N ASP A 252 13.55 -39.56 10.94
CA ASP A 252 13.22 -40.27 9.68
C ASP A 252 11.72 -40.60 9.53
N GLU A 253 10.87 -40.25 10.52
CA GLU A 253 9.44 -40.57 10.50
C GLU A 253 8.59 -39.33 10.21
N TYR A 254 7.65 -39.48 9.25
CA TYR A 254 6.66 -38.47 8.90
C TYR A 254 5.38 -38.67 9.73
N ASN A 255 4.84 -37.59 10.22
CA ASN A 255 3.53 -37.34 10.83
C ASN A 255 3.52 -37.05 12.32
N ILE A 256 3.22 -35.78 12.62
CA ILE A 256 2.68 -35.39 13.91
C ILE A 256 1.33 -34.68 13.64
N GLU A 257 0.25 -35.26 14.17
CA GLU A 257 -1.03 -34.57 14.34
C GLU A 257 -0.89 -33.57 15.49
N ILE A 258 -0.99 -32.28 15.20
CA ILE A 258 -0.91 -31.24 16.23
C ILE A 258 -2.30 -31.00 16.81
N ASP A 259 -2.38 -31.15 18.15
CA ASP A 259 -3.59 -30.91 18.92
C ASP A 259 -4.08 -29.45 18.77
N ARG A 260 -5.35 -29.31 18.33
CA ARG A 260 -6.00 -28.04 18.05
C ARG A 260 -6.32 -27.31 19.34
N LYS A 261 -5.53 -26.36 19.77
CA LYS A 261 -5.96 -25.37 20.75
C LYS A 261 -6.51 -24.15 20.01
N SER A 262 -7.83 -24.03 20.00
CA SER A 262 -8.55 -22.86 19.54
C SER A 262 -8.16 -21.63 20.36
N GLY A 263 -7.27 -20.82 19.80
CA GLY A 263 -6.99 -19.48 20.32
C GLY A 263 -7.77 -18.47 19.48
N SER A 264 -8.76 -17.80 20.05
CA SER A 264 -9.44 -16.66 19.42
C SER A 264 -8.48 -15.47 19.40
N ALA A 265 -7.65 -15.39 18.38
CA ALA A 265 -6.91 -14.18 18.06
C ALA A 265 -7.74 -13.37 17.06
N GLY A 266 -8.53 -12.43 17.55
CA GLY A 266 -9.19 -11.46 16.69
C GLY A 266 -8.14 -10.69 15.88
N MET A 267 -8.28 -10.68 14.56
CA MET A 267 -7.46 -9.77 13.74
C MET A 267 -7.76 -8.32 14.10
N PRO A 268 -6.76 -7.45 14.17
CA PRO A 268 -7.00 -6.02 14.34
C PRO A 268 -7.86 -5.51 13.18
N ARG A 269 -8.94 -4.83 13.51
CA ARG A 269 -9.74 -4.11 12.51
C ARG A 269 -8.87 -3.01 11.91
N PRO A 270 -9.00 -2.73 10.61
CA PRO A 270 -8.38 -1.55 10.03
C PRO A 270 -8.96 -0.32 10.74
N ILE A 271 -8.09 0.54 11.21
CA ILE A 271 -8.41 1.82 11.83
C ILE A 271 -8.64 2.85 10.72
#